data_e3ed6a93e390010181893c4c45aa7b51
#
_entry.id   e3ed6a93e390010181893c4c45aa7b51
#
_cell.length_a   1.000
_cell.length_b   1.000
_cell.length_c   1.000
_cell.angle_alpha   90.00
_cell.angle_beta   90.00
_cell.angle_gamma   90.00
#
_symmetry.space_group_name_H-M   'P 1'
#
loop_
_entity.id
_entity.type
_entity.pdbx_description
1 polymer ?
#
loop_
_entity_poly.entity_id
_entity_poly.type
_entity_poly.pdbx_seq_one_letter_code
_entity_poly.pdbx_strand_id
1 'polypeptide(L)'
;MILLTGATGTAGSFIANEFAEQREPVRILVREKTKAKRFESIPTVEIVKGDMSVPSTLGRALDGVDRALMISAPVLDMVETQDKFIDASKAAGVRHVIKFSGLDARPDTTFPFGVMHLEIEKYLEASGLAWT
;
A
#
# COMPACT_ATOMS: atom_id res chain seq x y z
N MET A 1 0.71 -5.15 13.42
CA MET A 1 -0.41 -4.71 12.53
C MET A 1 0.08 -4.64 11.10
N ILE A 2 -0.70 -5.15 10.14
CA ILE A 2 -0.44 -5.01 8.70
C ILE A 2 -1.33 -3.90 8.15
N LEU A 3 -0.75 -2.98 7.36
CA LEU A 3 -1.49 -1.98 6.60
C LEU A 3 -1.59 -2.43 5.14
N LEU A 4 -2.79 -2.41 4.58
CA LEU A 4 -3.05 -2.66 3.17
C LEU A 4 -3.52 -1.37 2.49
N THR A 5 -2.83 -0.93 1.45
CA THR A 5 -3.30 0.13 0.57
C THR A 5 -4.03 -0.46 -0.64
N GLY A 6 -4.76 0.35 -1.39
CA GLY A 6 -5.48 -0.14 -2.58
C GLY A 6 -6.60 -1.15 -2.32
N ALA A 7 -7.07 -1.30 -1.08
CA ALA A 7 -8.05 -2.30 -0.64
C ALA A 7 -9.43 -2.23 -1.36
N THR A 8 -9.71 -1.15 -2.05
CA THR A 8 -10.95 -0.96 -2.83
C THR A 8 -10.77 -1.21 -4.33
N GLY A 9 -9.54 -1.48 -4.77
CA GLY A 9 -9.20 -1.84 -6.14
C GLY A 9 -9.30 -3.35 -6.39
N THR A 10 -9.01 -3.79 -7.62
CA THR A 10 -9.14 -5.20 -8.03
C THR A 10 -8.31 -6.13 -7.15
N ALA A 11 -6.97 -6.03 -7.18
CA ALA A 11 -6.11 -6.93 -6.41
C ALA A 11 -6.28 -6.73 -4.90
N GLY A 12 -6.25 -5.47 -4.42
CA GLY A 12 -6.34 -5.18 -2.99
C GLY A 12 -7.65 -5.64 -2.35
N SER A 13 -8.73 -5.67 -3.11
CA SER A 13 -10.01 -6.13 -2.59
C SER A 13 -10.05 -7.66 -2.35
N PHE A 14 -9.40 -8.44 -3.18
CA PHE A 14 -9.25 -9.88 -2.95
C PHE A 14 -8.40 -10.13 -1.71
N ILE A 15 -7.29 -9.42 -1.58
CA ILE A 15 -6.39 -9.54 -0.43
C ILE A 15 -7.10 -9.14 0.87
N ALA A 16 -7.85 -8.02 0.86
CA ALA A 16 -8.61 -7.59 2.04
C ALA A 16 -9.69 -8.61 2.44
N ASN A 17 -10.36 -9.23 1.47
CA ASN A 17 -11.32 -10.31 1.74
C ASN A 17 -10.63 -11.53 2.35
N GLU A 18 -9.47 -11.93 1.86
CA GLU A 18 -8.71 -13.06 2.40
C GLU A 18 -8.34 -12.85 3.87
N PHE A 19 -7.85 -11.65 4.24
CA PHE A 19 -7.62 -11.28 5.65
C PHE A 19 -8.91 -11.40 6.48
N ALA A 20 -10.02 -10.92 5.94
CA ALA A 20 -11.32 -10.97 6.62
C ALA A 20 -11.82 -12.41 6.83
N GLU A 21 -11.72 -13.27 5.83
CA GLU A 21 -12.14 -14.68 5.86
C GLU A 21 -11.29 -15.49 6.83
N GLN A 22 -9.98 -15.25 6.84
CA GLN A 22 -9.05 -15.91 7.76
C GLN A 22 -9.05 -15.32 9.17
N ARG A 23 -9.84 -14.24 9.38
CA ARG A 23 -9.90 -13.51 10.65
C ARG A 23 -8.55 -12.95 11.13
N GLU A 24 -7.68 -12.65 10.18
CA GLU A 24 -6.39 -12.03 10.46
C GLU A 24 -6.53 -10.50 10.57
N PRO A 25 -5.95 -9.87 11.58
CA PRO A 25 -6.04 -8.43 11.76
C PRO A 25 -5.35 -7.67 10.62
N VAL A 26 -6.10 -6.77 9.98
CA VAL A 26 -5.59 -5.89 8.93
C VAL A 26 -6.17 -4.48 9.06
N ARG A 27 -5.34 -3.48 8.83
CA ARG A 27 -5.79 -2.11 8.63
C ARG A 27 -5.82 -1.80 7.14
N ILE A 28 -6.92 -1.27 6.65
CA ILE A 28 -7.04 -0.87 5.24
C ILE A 28 -7.06 0.66 5.12
N LEU A 29 -6.21 1.18 4.23
CA LEU A 29 -6.16 2.60 3.88
C LEU A 29 -7.11 2.86 2.72
N VAL A 30 -8.05 3.78 2.91
CA VAL A 30 -9.03 4.16 1.88
C VAL A 30 -9.19 5.67 1.79
N ARG A 31 -9.32 6.21 0.58
CA ARG A 31 -9.60 7.63 0.36
C ARG A 31 -11.03 7.99 0.79
N GLU A 32 -11.96 7.07 0.58
CA GLU A 32 -13.39 7.21 0.88
C GLU A 32 -13.89 5.98 1.64
N LYS A 33 -14.31 6.15 2.89
CA LYS A 33 -14.83 5.03 3.72
C LYS A 33 -16.04 4.35 3.11
N THR A 34 -16.87 5.10 2.37
CA THR A 34 -18.06 4.56 1.70
C THR A 34 -17.76 3.42 0.72
N LYS A 35 -16.54 3.41 0.13
CA LYS A 35 -16.08 2.33 -0.76
C LYS A 35 -15.65 1.05 -0.04
N ALA A 36 -15.49 1.14 1.29
CA ALA A 36 -15.08 0.03 2.15
C ALA A 36 -16.21 -0.47 3.06
N LYS A 37 -17.47 -0.05 2.85
CA LYS A 37 -18.62 -0.41 3.68
C LYS A 37 -18.75 -1.90 3.97
N ARG A 38 -18.41 -2.75 3.01
CA ARG A 38 -18.47 -4.22 3.17
C ARG A 38 -17.56 -4.77 4.28
N PHE A 39 -16.57 -4.00 4.71
CA PHE A 39 -15.64 -4.36 5.78
C PHE A 39 -16.03 -3.78 7.14
N GLU A 40 -17.01 -2.86 7.23
CA GLU A 40 -17.37 -2.16 8.47
C GLU A 40 -17.85 -3.10 9.59
N SER A 41 -18.47 -4.22 9.23
CA SER A 41 -18.97 -5.21 10.17
C SER A 41 -17.96 -6.32 10.53
N ILE A 42 -16.75 -6.26 9.98
CA ILE A 42 -15.72 -7.29 10.19
C ILE A 42 -14.76 -6.84 11.30
N PRO A 43 -14.80 -7.46 12.49
CA PRO A 43 -14.06 -6.98 13.66
C PRO A 43 -12.54 -6.94 13.49
N THR A 44 -12.00 -7.76 12.59
CA THR A 44 -10.56 -7.86 12.32
C THR A 44 -10.07 -6.86 11.27
N VAL A 45 -10.98 -6.09 10.64
CA VAL A 45 -10.63 -5.10 9.63
C VAL A 45 -10.81 -3.69 10.18
N GLU A 46 -9.72 -2.95 10.35
CA GLU A 46 -9.74 -1.54 10.70
C GLU A 46 -9.74 -0.67 9.45
N ILE A 47 -10.73 0.22 9.30
CA ILE A 47 -10.82 1.13 8.15
C ILE A 47 -10.30 2.52 8.54
N VAL A 48 -9.21 2.95 7.92
CA VAL A 48 -8.63 4.28 8.12
C VAL A 48 -8.69 5.09 6.83
N LYS A 49 -9.15 6.34 6.96
CA LYS A 49 -9.16 7.29 5.85
C LYS A 49 -7.79 7.95 5.71
N GLY A 50 -7.29 7.99 4.48
CA GLY A 50 -6.06 8.69 4.10
C GLY A 50 -5.76 8.49 2.62
N ASP A 51 -4.74 9.20 2.14
CA ASP A 51 -4.30 9.16 0.75
C ASP A 51 -2.77 9.01 0.71
N MET A 52 -2.28 8.04 -0.05
CA MET A 52 -0.84 7.79 -0.20
C MET A 52 -0.08 9.01 -0.78
N SER A 53 -0.75 9.80 -1.62
CA SER A 53 -0.17 11.02 -2.21
C SER A 53 -0.09 12.21 -1.24
N VAL A 54 -0.78 12.11 -0.07
CA VAL A 54 -0.88 13.18 0.93
C VAL A 54 -0.34 12.70 2.28
N PRO A 55 0.98 12.79 2.53
CA PRO A 55 1.63 12.23 3.73
C PRO A 55 1.03 12.68 5.06
N SER A 56 0.52 13.91 5.16
CA SER A 56 -0.14 14.42 6.37
C SER A 56 -1.38 13.62 6.79
N THR A 57 -1.96 12.83 5.88
CA THR A 57 -3.14 11.98 6.16
C THR A 57 -2.76 10.56 6.63
N LEU A 58 -1.48 10.20 6.60
CA LEU A 58 -1.00 8.83 6.82
C LEU A 58 -0.68 8.53 8.28
N GLY A 59 -0.54 9.54 9.15
CA GLY A 59 -0.09 9.34 10.53
C GLY A 59 -0.92 8.30 11.28
N ARG A 60 -2.26 8.42 11.28
CA ARG A 60 -3.14 7.42 11.91
C ARG A 60 -3.10 6.07 11.21
N ALA A 61 -2.94 6.06 9.90
CA ALA A 61 -2.91 4.82 9.13
C ALA A 61 -1.67 3.98 9.43
N LEU A 62 -0.53 4.65 9.67
CA LEU A 62 0.76 4.02 9.90
C LEU A 62 1.06 3.79 11.40
N ASP A 63 0.24 4.34 12.31
CA ASP A 63 0.46 4.18 13.75
C ASP A 63 0.39 2.70 14.18
N GLY A 64 1.46 2.20 14.80
CA GLY A 64 1.60 0.81 15.23
C GLY A 64 1.64 -0.22 14.09
N VAL A 65 1.85 0.21 12.85
CA VAL A 65 2.02 -0.67 11.69
C VAL A 65 3.43 -1.24 11.65
N ASP A 66 3.50 -2.55 11.51
CA ASP A 66 4.72 -3.32 11.44
C ASP A 66 5.14 -3.62 9.99
N ARG A 67 4.15 -3.93 9.17
CA ARG A 67 4.31 -4.25 7.75
C ARG A 67 3.27 -3.51 6.93
N ALA A 68 3.64 -3.05 5.74
CA ALA A 68 2.72 -2.43 4.80
C ALA A 68 2.73 -3.17 3.46
N LEU A 69 1.55 -3.55 2.97
CA LEU A 69 1.37 -4.03 1.62
C LEU A 69 0.91 -2.86 0.74
N MET A 70 1.82 -2.39 -0.10
CA MET A 70 1.65 -1.21 -0.94
C MET A 70 1.12 -1.59 -2.31
N ILE A 71 -0.13 -1.22 -2.56
CA ILE A 71 -0.82 -1.38 -3.84
C ILE A 71 -1.39 -0.03 -4.25
N SER A 72 -1.14 0.41 -5.47
CA SER A 72 -1.77 1.59 -6.05
C SER A 72 -2.29 1.33 -7.46
N ALA A 73 -3.11 2.24 -7.97
CA ALA A 73 -3.51 2.21 -9.38
C ALA A 73 -2.32 2.53 -10.29
N PRO A 74 -2.27 1.97 -11.51
CA PRO A 74 -1.27 2.30 -12.51
C PRO A 74 -1.65 3.64 -13.20
N VAL A 75 -1.29 4.73 -12.56
CA VAL A 75 -1.53 6.12 -13.02
C VAL A 75 -0.22 6.86 -13.15
N LEU A 76 -0.20 7.98 -13.87
CA LEU A 76 1.05 8.68 -14.21
C LEU A 76 1.81 9.25 -13.00
N ASP A 77 1.13 9.51 -11.89
CA ASP A 77 1.72 10.00 -10.64
C ASP A 77 2.05 8.87 -9.64
N MET A 78 2.03 7.60 -10.09
CA MET A 78 2.24 6.48 -9.18
C MET A 78 3.63 6.45 -8.54
N VAL A 79 4.67 6.93 -9.22
CA VAL A 79 6.03 7.00 -8.67
C VAL A 79 6.03 7.94 -7.47
N GLU A 80 5.63 9.19 -7.67
CA GLU A 80 5.59 10.19 -6.60
C GLU A 80 4.69 9.74 -5.44
N THR A 81 3.54 9.12 -5.74
CA THR A 81 2.59 8.63 -4.74
C THR A 81 3.20 7.51 -3.88
N GLN A 82 3.87 6.54 -4.51
CA GLN A 82 4.46 5.42 -3.77
C GLN A 82 5.72 5.83 -3.01
N ASP A 83 6.56 6.72 -3.57
CA ASP A 83 7.74 7.25 -2.88
C ASP A 83 7.34 8.01 -1.61
N LYS A 84 6.33 8.88 -1.68
CA LYS A 84 5.75 9.55 -0.50
C LYS A 84 5.26 8.57 0.57
N PHE A 85 4.64 7.47 0.15
CA PHE A 85 4.18 6.46 1.09
C PHE A 85 5.34 5.68 1.71
N ILE A 86 6.40 5.37 0.96
CA ILE A 86 7.62 4.73 1.46
C ILE A 86 8.27 5.62 2.52
N ASP A 87 8.43 6.91 2.23
CA ASP A 87 9.00 7.88 3.18
C ASP A 87 8.16 8.01 4.46
N ALA A 88 6.84 8.12 4.31
CA ALA A 88 5.94 8.17 5.46
C ALA A 88 5.99 6.87 6.29
N SER A 89 6.09 5.72 5.64
CA SER A 89 6.23 4.42 6.29
C SER A 89 7.52 4.34 7.10
N LYS A 90 8.64 4.77 6.51
CA LYS A 90 9.93 4.85 7.19
C LYS A 90 9.88 5.78 8.40
N ALA A 91 9.32 6.97 8.24
CA ALA A 91 9.19 7.96 9.33
C ALA A 91 8.30 7.46 10.48
N ALA A 92 7.30 6.64 10.18
CA ALA A 92 6.40 6.03 11.17
C ALA A 92 6.96 4.77 11.84
N GLY A 93 8.14 4.29 11.44
CA GLY A 93 8.79 3.11 12.02
C GLY A 93 8.24 1.78 11.50
N VAL A 94 7.57 1.76 10.33
CA VAL A 94 7.25 0.51 9.63
C VAL A 94 8.55 -0.24 9.34
N ARG A 95 8.57 -1.54 9.59
CA ARG A 95 9.79 -2.34 9.42
C ARG A 95 9.92 -2.99 8.05
N HIS A 96 8.79 -3.26 7.40
CA HIS A 96 8.78 -4.00 6.15
C HIS A 96 7.70 -3.47 5.20
N VAL A 97 8.09 -3.12 3.99
CA VAL A 97 7.16 -2.74 2.92
C VAL A 97 7.16 -3.83 1.84
N ILE A 98 5.99 -4.34 1.55
CA ILE A 98 5.75 -5.30 0.47
C ILE A 98 5.13 -4.52 -0.69
N LYS A 99 5.83 -4.44 -1.81
CA LYS A 99 5.35 -3.73 -3.00
C LYS A 99 4.64 -4.69 -3.96
N PHE A 100 3.39 -4.38 -4.30
CA PHE A 100 2.71 -5.07 -5.40
C PHE A 100 3.20 -4.47 -6.73
N SER A 101 4.09 -5.18 -7.40
CA SER A 101 4.70 -4.73 -8.65
C SER A 101 3.94 -5.19 -9.90
N GLY A 102 4.44 -4.82 -11.08
CA GLY A 102 3.93 -5.25 -12.36
C GLY A 102 4.78 -6.35 -13.01
N LEU A 103 4.15 -7.21 -13.79
CA LEU A 103 4.86 -8.30 -14.51
C LEU A 103 5.91 -7.77 -15.51
N ASP A 104 5.72 -6.53 -16.00
CA ASP A 104 6.64 -5.87 -16.93
C ASP A 104 7.76 -5.07 -16.23
N ALA A 105 7.86 -5.14 -14.91
CA ALA A 105 8.95 -4.51 -14.14
C ALA A 105 10.24 -5.32 -14.32
N ARG A 106 10.94 -5.10 -15.42
CA ARG A 106 12.20 -5.77 -15.77
C ARG A 106 13.17 -4.80 -16.45
N PRO A 107 14.49 -5.01 -16.34
CA PRO A 107 15.50 -4.05 -16.77
C PRO A 107 15.42 -3.61 -18.24
N ASP A 108 14.89 -4.46 -19.11
CA ASP A 108 14.77 -4.24 -20.55
C ASP A 108 13.36 -3.77 -20.98
N THR A 109 12.50 -3.44 -20.01
CA THR A 109 11.14 -3.01 -20.34
C THR A 109 11.13 -1.66 -21.06
N THR A 110 10.29 -1.56 -22.07
CA THR A 110 9.93 -0.30 -22.75
C THR A 110 8.52 0.16 -22.39
N PHE A 111 7.77 -0.67 -21.65
CA PHE A 111 6.43 -0.35 -21.20
C PHE A 111 6.45 0.71 -20.09
N PRO A 112 5.78 1.85 -20.25
CA PRO A 112 5.91 2.98 -19.32
C PRO A 112 5.65 2.61 -17.85
N PHE A 113 4.61 1.82 -17.56
CA PHE A 113 4.32 1.40 -16.19
C PHE A 113 5.35 0.40 -15.64
N GLY A 114 5.95 -0.42 -16.51
CA GLY A 114 7.08 -1.28 -16.13
C GLY A 114 8.29 -0.46 -15.69
N VAL A 115 8.62 0.61 -16.43
CA VAL A 115 9.68 1.56 -16.06
C VAL A 115 9.39 2.23 -14.71
N MET A 116 8.17 2.73 -14.51
CA MET A 116 7.74 3.33 -13.25
C MET A 116 7.83 2.35 -12.08
N HIS A 117 7.42 1.09 -12.27
CA HIS A 117 7.57 0.07 -11.22
C HIS A 117 9.01 -0.16 -10.85
N LEU A 118 9.93 -0.24 -11.82
CA LEU A 118 11.38 -0.38 -11.56
C LEU A 118 11.97 0.83 -10.81
N GLU A 119 11.51 2.03 -11.13
CA GLU A 119 11.93 3.25 -10.42
C GLU A 119 11.54 3.19 -8.95
N ILE A 120 10.29 2.84 -8.67
CA ILE A 120 9.79 2.69 -7.29
C ILE A 120 10.51 1.56 -6.55
N GLU A 121 10.78 0.43 -7.22
CA GLU A 121 11.52 -0.68 -6.61
C GLU A 121 12.90 -0.23 -6.16
N LYS A 122 13.65 0.46 -7.01
CA LYS A 122 14.96 1.02 -6.67
C LYS A 122 14.88 2.02 -5.51
N TYR A 123 13.83 2.83 -5.47
CA TYR A 123 13.62 3.76 -4.36
C TYR A 123 13.37 3.02 -3.06
N LEU A 124 12.51 2.00 -3.08
CA LEU A 124 12.24 1.16 -1.92
C LEU A 124 13.50 0.40 -1.44
N GLU A 125 14.27 -0.19 -2.35
CA GLU A 125 15.55 -0.85 -2.03
C GLU A 125 16.53 0.10 -1.34
N ALA A 126 16.62 1.34 -1.81
CA ALA A 126 17.49 2.36 -1.23
C ALA A 126 16.96 2.97 0.08
N SER A 127 15.72 2.73 0.45
CA SER A 127 15.06 3.36 1.60
C SER A 127 15.63 2.96 2.96
N GLY A 128 16.24 1.77 3.05
CA GLY A 128 16.70 1.17 4.30
C GLY A 128 15.62 0.38 5.06
N LEU A 129 14.39 0.29 4.53
CA LEU A 129 13.36 -0.61 5.03
C LEU A 129 13.65 -2.06 4.59
N ALA A 130 13.17 -3.06 5.34
CA ALA A 130 13.04 -4.38 4.76
C ALA A 130 11.96 -4.34 3.66
N TRP A 131 12.18 -5.06 2.57
CA TRP A 131 11.28 -5.01 1.41
C TRP A 131 11.09 -6.38 0.74
N THR A 132 10.01 -6.49 0.02
CA THR A 132 9.66 -7.61 -0.85
C THR A 132 8.94 -7.09 -2.08
#